data_8ab29d9d1918af23faf9ceb9eb324f51
#
_entry.id   8ab29d9d1918af23faf9ceb9eb324f51
#
_cell.length_a   1.000
_cell.length_b   1.000
_cell.length_c   1.000
_cell.angle_alpha   90.00
_cell.angle_beta   90.00
_cell.angle_gamma   90.00
#
_symmetry.space_group_name_H-M   'P 1'
#
loop_
_entity.id
_entity.type
_entity.pdbx_description
1 polymer ?
#
loop_
_entity_poly.entity_id
_entity_poly.type
_entity_poly.pdbx_seq_one_letter_code
_entity_poly.pdbx_strand_id
1 'polypeptide(L)'
;MRPLIALTVSTGLPWPCTGREREHRQSGRRVWLALLLVVCGQLALSGTARAASEENPKPAEAAVTVPTAYELQLLYSNRTWLWKDGAAYFGQAARPLRAWTSGQDSASVAEGRWLVTKDGKMCMEVAWRTKSYKGKPQRTCYSHRVRGGAIEQRKDPDGAWYSFKRTPEDLSDEYRKFEVGDTKAAQFEETRKLIDSNN
;
A
#
# COMPACT_ATOMS: atom_id res chain seq x y z
N MET A 1 -13.60 -35.37 -34.42
CA MET A 1 -12.70 -35.36 -33.27
C MET A 1 -11.93 -34.05 -33.27
N ARG A 2 -12.29 -33.11 -32.43
CA ARG A 2 -11.60 -31.82 -32.25
C ARG A 2 -11.04 -31.79 -30.83
N PRO A 3 -9.81 -31.41 -30.58
CA PRO A 3 -9.26 -31.37 -29.21
C PRO A 3 -9.82 -30.16 -28.45
N LEU A 4 -10.26 -30.41 -27.22
CA LEU A 4 -10.65 -29.41 -26.22
C LEU A 4 -9.37 -28.66 -25.77
N ILE A 5 -9.28 -27.39 -26.10
CA ILE A 5 -8.28 -26.49 -25.54
C ILE A 5 -8.78 -26.09 -24.14
N ALA A 6 -8.12 -26.58 -23.13
CA ALA A 6 -8.35 -26.15 -21.74
C ALA A 6 -7.84 -24.72 -21.59
N LEU A 7 -8.76 -23.76 -21.48
CA LEU A 7 -8.50 -22.39 -21.07
C LEU A 7 -8.28 -22.39 -19.55
N THR A 8 -7.02 -22.34 -19.12
CA THR A 8 -6.66 -22.00 -17.75
C THR A 8 -7.02 -20.53 -17.52
N VAL A 9 -8.14 -20.29 -16.88
CA VAL A 9 -8.55 -18.98 -16.39
C VAL A 9 -7.64 -18.63 -15.20
N SER A 10 -6.62 -17.82 -15.45
CA SER A 10 -5.80 -17.19 -14.41
C SER A 10 -6.67 -16.16 -13.68
N THR A 11 -7.21 -16.54 -12.52
CA THR A 11 -7.99 -15.68 -11.64
C THR A 11 -7.08 -14.81 -10.78
N GLY A 12 -6.39 -13.88 -11.41
CA GLY A 12 -5.59 -12.89 -10.71
C GLY A 12 -5.72 -11.56 -11.40
N LEU A 13 -6.72 -10.75 -11.03
CA LEU A 13 -6.69 -9.33 -11.36
C LEU A 13 -5.57 -8.69 -10.54
N PRO A 14 -4.48 -8.23 -11.16
CA PRO A 14 -3.42 -7.56 -10.45
C PRO A 14 -3.87 -6.15 -10.10
N TRP A 15 -4.07 -5.89 -8.82
CA TRP A 15 -4.06 -4.52 -8.32
C TRP A 15 -2.66 -3.96 -8.59
N PRO A 16 -2.51 -2.82 -9.26
CA PRO A 16 -1.21 -2.32 -9.61
C PRO A 16 -0.46 -1.81 -8.37
N CYS A 17 0.45 -2.63 -7.85
CA CYS A 17 1.51 -2.17 -6.96
C CYS A 17 2.73 -1.92 -7.84
N THR A 18 2.87 -0.73 -8.42
CA THR A 18 4.12 -0.30 -9.04
C THR A 18 4.94 0.50 -8.03
N GLY A 19 5.69 -0.21 -7.19
CA GLY A 19 6.85 0.34 -6.54
C GLY A 19 8.00 0.45 -7.55
N ARG A 20 8.34 1.68 -7.97
CA ARG A 20 9.51 1.93 -8.82
C ARG A 20 10.75 1.91 -7.92
N GLU A 21 11.53 0.83 -7.94
CA GLU A 21 12.88 0.80 -7.39
C GLU A 21 13.74 1.84 -8.10
N ARG A 22 14.23 2.82 -7.35
CA ARG A 22 15.28 3.73 -7.80
C ARG A 22 16.62 3.17 -7.35
N GLU A 23 17.34 2.54 -8.28
CA GLU A 23 18.76 2.24 -8.10
C GLU A 23 19.56 3.52 -7.90
N HIS A 24 20.15 3.68 -6.71
CA HIS A 24 21.13 4.71 -6.43
C HIS A 24 22.51 4.22 -6.89
N ARG A 25 22.89 4.64 -8.09
CA ARG A 25 24.25 4.46 -8.63
C ARG A 25 25.20 5.41 -7.90
N GLN A 26 26.00 4.90 -6.96
CA GLN A 26 27.12 5.64 -6.39
C GLN A 26 28.26 5.65 -7.38
N SER A 27 28.53 6.83 -7.95
CA SER A 27 29.72 7.13 -8.75
C SER A 27 30.87 7.46 -7.82
N GLY A 28 31.91 6.61 -7.83
CA GLY A 28 33.16 6.86 -7.15
C GLY A 28 33.96 7.99 -7.78
N ARG A 29 34.50 8.86 -6.99
CA ARG A 29 35.63 9.72 -7.37
C ARG A 29 36.79 9.51 -6.40
N ARG A 30 37.78 8.79 -6.91
CA ARG A 30 39.12 8.75 -6.37
C ARG A 30 39.80 10.08 -6.65
N VAL A 31 40.35 10.73 -5.64
CA VAL A 31 41.37 11.76 -5.82
C VAL A 31 42.58 11.41 -4.95
N TRP A 32 43.70 11.41 -5.63
CA TRP A 32 45.04 11.01 -5.23
C TRP A 32 45.81 12.18 -4.57
N LEU A 33 46.75 11.80 -3.65
CA LEU A 33 48.05 12.39 -3.37
C LEU A 33 48.16 13.78 -2.68
N ALA A 34 48.81 13.80 -1.55
CA ALA A 34 50.21 14.30 -1.46
C ALA A 34 50.84 14.01 -0.08
N LEU A 35 52.02 13.43 -0.12
CA LEU A 35 52.98 13.29 0.95
C LEU A 35 53.48 14.67 1.42
N LEU A 36 53.66 14.85 2.73
CA LEU A 36 54.75 15.64 3.29
C LEU A 36 55.11 15.13 4.69
N LEU A 37 56.34 14.60 4.79
CA LEU A 37 57.08 14.26 6.02
C LEU A 37 57.48 15.52 6.73
N VAL A 38 57.13 15.65 8.00
CA VAL A 38 57.91 16.48 8.95
C VAL A 38 58.12 15.67 10.21
N VAL A 39 59.39 15.27 10.39
CA VAL A 39 59.92 14.66 11.59
C VAL A 39 60.19 15.79 12.60
N CYS A 40 59.53 15.76 13.75
CA CYS A 40 60.04 16.43 14.94
C CYS A 40 59.61 15.61 16.18
N GLY A 41 60.60 15.02 16.82
CA GLY A 41 60.45 14.30 18.06
C GLY A 41 60.08 15.21 19.23
N GLN A 42 59.33 14.66 20.17
CA GLN A 42 59.35 15.05 21.61
C GLN A 42 58.62 13.97 22.44
N LEU A 43 59.39 13.30 23.23
CA LEU A 43 59.21 12.89 24.63
C LEU A 43 57.88 12.44 25.17
N ALA A 44 57.90 11.21 25.62
CA ALA A 44 56.93 10.45 26.39
C ALA A 44 56.29 11.19 27.56
N LEU A 45 54.96 11.18 27.59
CA LEU A 45 54.20 11.16 28.84
C LEU A 45 53.10 10.11 28.63
N SER A 46 53.28 8.96 29.29
CA SER A 46 52.38 7.83 29.30
C SER A 46 51.12 8.19 30.09
N GLY A 47 50.20 8.92 29.45
CA GLY A 47 48.82 9.06 29.91
C GLY A 47 47.97 7.98 29.24
N THR A 48 47.63 6.92 29.97
CA THR A 48 46.61 5.95 29.52
C THR A 48 45.27 6.65 29.47
N ALA A 49 45.02 7.40 28.40
CA ALA A 49 43.68 7.81 28.06
C ALA A 49 42.91 6.56 27.65
N ARG A 50 42.11 6.06 28.59
CA ARG A 50 41.12 5.03 28.35
C ARG A 50 40.10 5.68 27.44
N ALA A 51 40.22 5.44 26.15
CA ALA A 51 39.18 5.80 25.20
C ALA A 51 37.94 5.03 25.64
N ALA A 52 37.00 5.70 26.29
CA ALA A 52 35.64 5.23 26.42
C ALA A 52 35.13 5.12 24.99
N SER A 53 34.97 3.90 24.49
CA SER A 53 34.18 3.66 23.29
C SER A 53 32.80 4.20 23.58
N GLU A 54 32.49 5.37 23.03
CA GLU A 54 31.11 5.80 22.91
C GLU A 54 30.41 4.80 21.99
N GLU A 55 29.85 3.79 22.63
CA GLU A 55 28.92 2.87 21.97
C GLU A 55 27.74 3.71 21.51
N ASN A 56 27.77 4.08 20.23
CA ASN A 56 26.70 4.84 19.61
C ASN A 56 25.40 4.02 19.78
N PRO A 57 24.44 4.48 20.60
CA PRO A 57 23.26 3.68 20.90
C PRO A 57 22.56 3.40 19.59
N LYS A 58 22.50 2.12 19.22
CA LYS A 58 21.70 1.65 18.08
C LYS A 58 20.31 2.29 18.19
N PRO A 59 19.84 3.00 17.15
CA PRO A 59 18.52 3.62 17.19
C PRO A 59 17.50 2.61 17.66
N ALA A 60 16.78 2.91 18.73
CA ALA A 60 15.71 2.04 19.22
C ALA A 60 14.75 1.79 18.09
N GLU A 61 14.53 0.53 17.75
CA GLU A 61 13.57 0.17 16.71
C GLU A 61 12.20 0.70 17.13
N ALA A 62 11.58 1.54 16.27
CA ALA A 62 10.31 2.16 16.58
C ALA A 62 9.27 1.09 16.91
N ALA A 63 8.63 1.21 18.06
CA ALA A 63 7.60 0.29 18.50
C ALA A 63 6.49 0.16 17.42
N VAL A 64 6.10 -1.08 17.15
CA VAL A 64 5.02 -1.38 16.21
C VAL A 64 3.74 -1.61 16.99
N THR A 65 2.70 -0.86 16.66
CA THR A 65 1.36 -1.03 17.23
C THR A 65 0.33 -1.30 16.13
N VAL A 66 -0.85 -1.74 16.52
CA VAL A 66 -1.95 -2.03 15.61
C VAL A 66 -3.04 -0.97 15.78
N PRO A 67 -3.52 -0.33 14.70
CA PRO A 67 -4.63 0.61 14.79
C PRO A 67 -5.89 -0.07 15.31
N THR A 68 -6.65 0.62 16.14
CA THR A 68 -7.95 0.16 16.60
C THR A 68 -8.97 0.10 15.46
N ALA A 69 -10.04 -0.68 15.64
CA ALA A 69 -11.14 -0.72 14.68
C ALA A 69 -11.78 0.65 14.45
N TYR A 70 -11.83 1.50 15.51
CA TYR A 70 -12.36 2.86 15.39
C TYR A 70 -11.46 3.76 14.53
N GLU A 71 -10.15 3.73 14.73
CA GLU A 71 -9.20 4.49 13.90
C GLU A 71 -9.27 4.07 12.43
N LEU A 72 -9.34 2.76 12.16
CA LEU A 72 -9.54 2.26 10.79
C LEU A 72 -10.89 2.71 10.23
N GLN A 73 -11.95 2.69 11.02
CA GLN A 73 -13.24 3.21 10.59
C GLN A 73 -13.16 4.67 10.14
N LEU A 74 -12.45 5.53 10.86
CA LEU A 74 -12.26 6.95 10.50
C LEU A 74 -11.46 7.13 9.21
N LEU A 75 -10.53 6.23 8.91
CA LEU A 75 -9.70 6.27 7.70
C LEU A 75 -10.49 5.92 6.44
N TYR A 76 -11.44 5.01 6.52
CA TYR A 76 -12.14 4.47 5.35
C TYR A 76 -13.57 4.98 5.16
N SER A 77 -14.29 5.23 6.25
CA SER A 77 -15.72 5.57 6.21
C SER A 77 -16.01 6.83 5.41
N ASN A 78 -17.01 6.77 4.54
CA ASN A 78 -17.41 7.85 3.63
C ASN A 78 -16.27 8.35 2.76
N ARG A 79 -15.49 7.42 2.16
CA ARG A 79 -14.38 7.76 1.27
C ARG A 79 -14.41 6.92 0.01
N THR A 80 -13.88 7.50 -1.07
CA THR A 80 -13.64 6.83 -2.34
C THR A 80 -12.14 6.60 -2.52
N TRP A 81 -11.71 5.36 -2.59
CA TRP A 81 -10.34 4.96 -2.92
C TRP A 81 -10.16 4.88 -4.41
N LEU A 82 -9.22 5.63 -4.97
CA LEU A 82 -8.96 5.74 -6.40
C LEU A 82 -7.78 4.88 -6.83
N TRP A 83 -7.88 4.28 -8.01
CA TRP A 83 -6.75 3.69 -8.75
C TRP A 83 -6.86 4.05 -10.22
N LYS A 84 -5.86 3.67 -11.03
CA LYS A 84 -5.71 4.13 -12.41
C LYS A 84 -6.99 3.98 -13.26
N ASP A 85 -7.66 2.82 -13.16
CA ASP A 85 -8.76 2.46 -14.04
C ASP A 85 -10.07 2.18 -13.26
N GLY A 86 -10.20 2.71 -12.04
CA GLY A 86 -11.39 2.47 -11.23
C GLY A 86 -11.37 3.09 -9.85
N ALA A 87 -12.39 2.77 -9.06
CA ALA A 87 -12.54 3.26 -7.70
C ALA A 87 -13.37 2.31 -6.83
N ALA A 88 -13.26 2.47 -5.50
CA ALA A 88 -14.12 1.84 -4.52
C ALA A 88 -14.62 2.86 -3.50
N TYR A 89 -15.92 2.93 -3.29
CA TYR A 89 -16.54 3.75 -2.27
C TYR A 89 -16.89 2.92 -1.03
N PHE A 90 -16.42 3.39 0.13
CA PHE A 90 -16.64 2.82 1.46
C PHE A 90 -17.75 3.58 2.18
N GLY A 91 -18.98 3.14 2.02
CA GLY A 91 -20.15 3.79 2.61
C GLY A 91 -20.15 3.72 4.13
N GLN A 92 -20.80 4.69 4.79
CA GLN A 92 -20.80 4.82 6.24
C GLN A 92 -21.88 3.95 6.92
N ALA A 93 -23.15 4.17 6.57
CA ALA A 93 -24.28 3.45 7.16
C ALA A 93 -24.31 2.01 6.62
N ALA A 94 -24.37 1.01 7.51
CA ALA A 94 -24.34 -0.41 7.16
C ALA A 94 -23.08 -0.87 6.39
N ARG A 95 -22.10 0.01 6.20
CA ARG A 95 -20.81 -0.25 5.53
C ARG A 95 -20.91 -0.88 4.14
N PRO A 96 -21.77 -0.36 3.23
CA PRO A 96 -21.79 -0.85 1.86
C PRO A 96 -20.46 -0.53 1.17
N LEU A 97 -20.06 -1.39 0.24
CA LEU A 97 -18.93 -1.17 -0.65
C LEU A 97 -19.43 -1.27 -2.09
N ARG A 98 -19.09 -0.26 -2.90
CA ARG A 98 -19.29 -0.27 -4.35
C ARG A 98 -17.96 0.00 -5.03
N ALA A 99 -17.63 -0.79 -6.04
CA ALA A 99 -16.40 -0.60 -6.81
C ALA A 99 -16.65 -0.82 -8.29
N TRP A 100 -15.84 -0.18 -9.12
CA TRP A 100 -15.88 -0.36 -10.55
C TRP A 100 -14.46 -0.30 -11.14
N THR A 101 -14.30 -0.90 -12.30
CA THR A 101 -13.10 -0.73 -13.12
C THR A 101 -13.48 -0.70 -14.59
N SER A 102 -12.82 0.18 -15.34
CA SER A 102 -13.03 0.36 -16.80
C SER A 102 -11.90 -0.27 -17.61
N GLY A 103 -11.19 -1.27 -17.07
CA GLY A 103 -10.06 -1.92 -17.75
C GLY A 103 -10.33 -2.21 -19.22
N GLN A 104 -9.29 -2.15 -20.07
CA GLN A 104 -9.41 -2.16 -21.54
C GLN A 104 -10.19 -3.36 -22.10
N ASP A 105 -10.18 -4.50 -21.42
CA ASP A 105 -10.80 -5.74 -21.92
C ASP A 105 -12.12 -6.10 -21.24
N SER A 106 -12.46 -5.52 -20.10
CA SER A 106 -13.73 -5.80 -19.44
C SER A 106 -14.08 -4.78 -18.35
N ALA A 107 -15.07 -3.95 -18.61
CA ALA A 107 -15.72 -3.18 -17.55
C ALA A 107 -16.31 -4.15 -16.51
N SER A 108 -16.10 -3.86 -15.24
CA SER A 108 -16.67 -4.65 -14.15
C SER A 108 -17.12 -3.77 -12.99
N VAL A 109 -18.12 -4.24 -12.26
CA VAL A 109 -18.57 -3.64 -11.01
C VAL A 109 -18.57 -4.66 -9.90
N ALA A 110 -18.40 -4.19 -8.68
CA ALA A 110 -18.52 -5.01 -7.49
C ALA A 110 -19.41 -4.32 -6.46
N GLU A 111 -20.24 -5.12 -5.82
CA GLU A 111 -21.10 -4.70 -4.73
C GLU A 111 -20.95 -5.65 -3.55
N GLY A 112 -21.07 -5.11 -2.35
CA GLY A 112 -20.95 -5.87 -1.13
C GLY A 112 -20.79 -4.97 0.08
N ARG A 113 -19.90 -5.34 0.99
CA ARG A 113 -19.67 -4.61 2.23
C ARG A 113 -18.18 -4.54 2.56
N TRP A 114 -17.84 -3.63 3.44
CA TRP A 114 -16.52 -3.57 4.06
C TRP A 114 -16.64 -3.67 5.58
N LEU A 115 -15.55 -4.06 6.23
CA LEU A 115 -15.49 -4.17 7.67
C LEU A 115 -14.07 -3.89 8.17
N VAL A 116 -13.96 -3.53 9.44
CA VAL A 116 -12.70 -3.41 10.16
C VAL A 116 -12.68 -4.38 11.32
N THR A 117 -11.51 -4.88 11.68
CA THR A 117 -11.33 -5.83 12.78
C THR A 117 -10.52 -5.20 13.92
N LYS A 118 -10.62 -5.78 15.11
CA LYS A 118 -9.77 -5.40 16.26
C LYS A 118 -8.29 -5.69 16.04
N ASP A 119 -7.96 -6.55 15.08
CA ASP A 119 -6.60 -6.96 14.74
C ASP A 119 -5.99 -6.05 13.65
N GLY A 120 -6.53 -4.83 13.48
CA GLY A 120 -5.97 -3.83 12.57
C GLY A 120 -6.18 -4.13 11.08
N LYS A 121 -7.24 -4.86 10.72
CA LYS A 121 -7.52 -5.17 9.31
C LYS A 121 -8.74 -4.41 8.81
N MET A 122 -8.65 -3.91 7.58
CA MET A 122 -9.79 -3.54 6.76
C MET A 122 -10.02 -4.64 5.73
N CYS A 123 -11.24 -5.13 5.62
CA CYS A 123 -11.62 -6.18 4.68
C CYS A 123 -12.78 -5.71 3.78
N MET A 124 -12.69 -6.07 2.51
CA MET A 124 -13.75 -5.93 1.51
C MET A 124 -14.31 -7.31 1.21
N GLU A 125 -15.63 -7.46 1.24
CA GLU A 125 -16.35 -8.67 0.87
C GLU A 125 -17.33 -8.33 -0.25
N VAL A 126 -16.93 -8.58 -1.50
CA VAL A 126 -17.64 -8.14 -2.69
C VAL A 126 -17.74 -9.25 -3.74
N ALA A 127 -18.78 -9.18 -4.55
CA ALA A 127 -18.95 -10.00 -5.76
C ALA A 127 -18.73 -9.13 -6.99
N TRP A 128 -17.69 -9.45 -7.76
CA TRP A 128 -17.41 -8.80 -9.05
C TRP A 128 -18.27 -9.39 -10.15
N ARG A 129 -18.76 -8.56 -11.04
CA ARG A 129 -19.49 -8.98 -12.25
C ARG A 129 -19.07 -8.17 -13.47
N THR A 130 -19.10 -8.84 -14.61
CA THR A 130 -18.95 -8.27 -15.95
C THR A 130 -20.21 -8.56 -16.76
N LYS A 131 -20.23 -8.23 -18.05
CA LYS A 131 -21.32 -8.63 -18.97
C LYS A 131 -21.55 -10.15 -19.04
N SER A 132 -20.47 -10.94 -19.03
CA SER A 132 -20.49 -12.39 -19.25
C SER A 132 -20.25 -13.22 -18.01
N TYR A 133 -19.93 -12.60 -16.87
CA TYR A 133 -19.54 -13.32 -15.65
C TYR A 133 -20.09 -12.66 -14.39
N LYS A 134 -20.61 -13.48 -13.49
CA LYS A 134 -21.03 -13.10 -12.15
C LYS A 134 -20.26 -13.94 -11.12
N GLY A 135 -19.33 -13.30 -10.43
CA GLY A 135 -18.52 -13.93 -9.40
C GLY A 135 -19.29 -14.19 -8.11
N LYS A 136 -18.74 -15.09 -7.28
CA LYS A 136 -19.17 -15.25 -5.89
C LYS A 136 -18.52 -14.17 -5.02
N PRO A 137 -19.11 -13.83 -3.86
CA PRO A 137 -18.45 -12.94 -2.90
C PRO A 137 -17.05 -13.45 -2.54
N GLN A 138 -16.08 -12.55 -2.65
CA GLN A 138 -14.69 -12.80 -2.28
C GLN A 138 -14.28 -11.81 -1.21
N ARG A 139 -13.49 -12.27 -0.24
CA ARG A 139 -12.94 -11.42 0.82
C ARG A 139 -11.49 -11.08 0.51
N THR A 140 -11.19 -9.79 0.47
CA THR A 140 -9.83 -9.26 0.40
C THR A 140 -9.59 -8.40 1.62
N CYS A 141 -8.51 -8.65 2.36
CA CYS A 141 -8.16 -7.89 3.55
C CYS A 141 -6.83 -7.16 3.38
N TYR A 142 -6.70 -6.05 4.10
CA TYR A 142 -5.49 -5.27 4.25
C TYR A 142 -5.17 -5.11 5.72
N SER A 143 -3.99 -5.56 6.14
CA SER A 143 -3.48 -5.37 7.48
C SER A 143 -2.82 -3.99 7.61
N HIS A 144 -2.96 -3.37 8.78
CA HIS A 144 -2.36 -2.08 9.11
C HIS A 144 -1.51 -2.20 10.35
N ARG A 145 -0.44 -1.39 10.40
CA ARG A 145 0.38 -1.19 11.59
C ARG A 145 0.82 0.27 11.68
N VAL A 146 1.11 0.71 12.89
CA VAL A 146 1.74 2.01 13.15
C VAL A 146 3.20 1.77 13.51
N ARG A 147 4.10 2.43 12.81
CA ARG A 147 5.54 2.41 13.08
C ARG A 147 6.08 3.83 12.98
N GLY A 148 6.70 4.33 14.05
CA GLY A 148 7.27 5.68 14.06
C GLY A 148 6.26 6.79 13.72
N GLY A 149 5.00 6.63 14.12
CA GLY A 149 3.91 7.58 13.82
C GLY A 149 3.31 7.47 12.42
N ALA A 150 3.88 6.65 11.54
CA ALA A 150 3.32 6.37 10.23
C ALA A 150 2.41 5.14 10.26
N ILE A 151 1.30 5.18 9.51
CA ILE A 151 0.48 4.01 9.25
C ILE A 151 1.00 3.33 7.99
N GLU A 152 1.34 2.06 8.12
CA GLU A 152 1.72 1.19 7.00
C GLU A 152 0.57 0.21 6.72
N GLN A 153 0.43 -0.17 5.46
CA GLN A 153 -0.57 -1.13 5.00
C GLN A 153 0.08 -2.25 4.19
N ARG A 154 -0.52 -3.43 4.21
CA ARG A 154 -0.22 -4.51 3.26
C ARG A 154 -1.48 -5.27 2.89
N LYS A 155 -1.52 -5.83 1.69
CA LYS A 155 -2.55 -6.81 1.32
C LYS A 155 -2.24 -8.15 2.00
N ASP A 156 -3.24 -8.76 2.63
CA ASP A 156 -3.11 -10.08 3.23
C ASP A 156 -3.17 -11.20 2.19
N PRO A 157 -2.52 -12.37 2.47
CA PRO A 157 -1.63 -12.63 3.61
C PRO A 157 -0.19 -12.13 3.39
N ASP A 158 0.31 -12.06 2.14
CA ASP A 158 1.74 -12.05 1.83
C ASP A 158 2.21 -10.76 1.15
N GLY A 159 1.37 -9.72 1.09
CA GLY A 159 1.72 -8.43 0.50
C GLY A 159 2.86 -7.75 1.26
N ALA A 160 3.73 -7.02 0.54
CA ALA A 160 4.73 -6.16 1.14
C ALA A 160 4.08 -4.99 1.89
N TRP A 161 4.72 -4.54 2.98
CA TRP A 161 4.32 -3.33 3.68
C TRP A 161 4.68 -2.10 2.87
N TYR A 162 3.75 -1.15 2.77
CA TYR A 162 3.94 0.15 2.13
C TYR A 162 3.33 1.27 2.96
N SER A 163 3.75 2.50 2.71
CA SER A 163 3.23 3.65 3.42
C SER A 163 1.76 3.89 3.06
N PHE A 164 0.90 3.83 4.07
CA PHE A 164 -0.50 4.17 3.93
C PHE A 164 -0.75 5.65 4.22
N LYS A 165 -0.29 6.12 5.39
CA LYS A 165 -0.45 7.53 5.79
C LYS A 165 0.66 7.94 6.76
N ARG A 166 1.34 9.03 6.47
CA ARG A 166 2.35 9.67 7.34
C ARG A 166 1.86 11.00 7.90
N THR A 167 2.55 11.48 8.92
CA THR A 167 2.43 12.83 9.45
C THR A 167 3.83 13.43 9.58
N PRO A 168 4.23 14.47 8.81
CA PRO A 168 3.44 15.08 7.71
C PRO A 168 3.18 14.12 6.55
N GLU A 169 2.13 14.40 5.78
CA GLU A 169 1.77 13.60 4.59
C GLU A 169 2.85 13.64 3.52
N ASP A 170 3.07 12.51 2.85
CA ASP A 170 4.01 12.37 1.74
C ASP A 170 3.27 12.03 0.44
N LEU A 171 3.83 12.47 -0.70
CA LEU A 171 3.21 12.25 -2.01
C LEU A 171 3.05 10.78 -2.39
N SER A 172 3.86 9.90 -1.81
CA SER A 172 3.81 8.45 -2.04
C SER A 172 2.83 7.71 -1.12
N ASP A 173 2.15 8.40 -0.20
CA ASP A 173 1.20 7.78 0.70
C ASP A 173 -0.05 7.29 -0.06
N GLU A 174 -0.44 6.05 0.17
CA GLU A 174 -1.62 5.45 -0.46
C GLU A 174 -2.91 6.23 -0.10
N TYR A 175 -2.97 6.79 1.11
CA TYR A 175 -4.12 7.56 1.60
C TYR A 175 -4.43 8.81 0.75
N ARG A 176 -3.46 9.33 0.01
CA ARG A 176 -3.70 10.44 -0.94
C ARG A 176 -4.60 10.08 -2.11
N LYS A 177 -4.82 8.79 -2.35
CA LYS A 177 -5.77 8.29 -3.34
C LYS A 177 -7.20 8.20 -2.79
N PHE A 178 -7.42 8.65 -1.55
CA PHE A 178 -8.74 8.65 -0.93
C PHE A 178 -9.37 10.03 -0.98
N GLU A 179 -10.53 10.12 -1.59
CA GLU A 179 -11.37 11.32 -1.63
C GLU A 179 -12.52 11.20 -0.62
N VAL A 180 -12.96 12.31 -0.04
CA VAL A 180 -14.12 12.33 0.87
C VAL A 180 -15.41 12.21 0.06
N GLY A 181 -16.32 11.34 0.48
CA GLY A 181 -17.61 11.11 -0.17
C GLY A 181 -17.54 10.09 -1.31
N ASP A 182 -18.68 9.89 -1.96
CA ASP A 182 -18.85 9.02 -3.13
C ASP A 182 -18.58 9.80 -4.43
N THR A 183 -17.33 10.15 -4.66
CA THR A 183 -16.92 11.05 -5.74
C THR A 183 -16.99 10.41 -7.13
N LYS A 184 -17.17 9.10 -7.22
CA LYS A 184 -17.23 8.32 -8.47
C LYS A 184 -18.55 7.56 -8.65
N ALA A 185 -19.61 8.02 -7.99
CA ALA A 185 -20.93 7.41 -8.11
C ALA A 185 -21.45 7.35 -9.56
N ALA A 186 -21.25 8.42 -10.33
CA ALA A 186 -21.67 8.48 -11.73
C ALA A 186 -20.99 7.41 -12.59
N GLN A 187 -19.66 7.28 -12.46
CA GLN A 187 -18.86 6.28 -13.19
C GLN A 187 -19.24 4.84 -12.81
N PHE A 188 -19.54 4.60 -11.54
CA PHE A 188 -20.07 3.32 -11.09
C PHE A 188 -21.39 2.99 -11.81
N GLU A 189 -22.35 3.92 -11.82
CA GLU A 189 -23.67 3.74 -12.45
C GLU A 189 -23.56 3.58 -13.97
N GLU A 190 -22.70 4.34 -14.63
CA GLU A 190 -22.42 4.19 -16.07
C GLU A 190 -21.86 2.80 -16.38
N THR A 191 -20.85 2.36 -15.63
CA THR A 191 -20.26 1.02 -15.80
C THR A 191 -21.30 -0.06 -15.54
N ARG A 192 -22.12 0.10 -14.51
CA ARG A 192 -23.22 -0.83 -14.19
C ARG A 192 -24.22 -0.94 -15.35
N LYS A 193 -24.67 0.19 -15.90
CA LYS A 193 -25.59 0.21 -17.06
C LYS A 193 -24.99 -0.47 -18.29
N LEU A 194 -23.69 -0.24 -18.57
CA LEU A 194 -23.00 -0.93 -19.67
C LEU A 194 -22.96 -2.45 -19.51
N ILE A 195 -22.86 -2.93 -18.27
CA ILE A 195 -22.88 -4.36 -17.96
C ILE A 195 -24.30 -4.93 -18.09
N ASP A 196 -25.31 -4.18 -17.65
CA ASP A 196 -26.71 -4.61 -17.60
C ASP A 196 -27.46 -4.48 -18.95
N SER A 197 -26.97 -3.65 -19.89
CA SER A 197 -27.68 -3.30 -21.15
C SER A 197 -27.76 -4.42 -22.20
N ASN A 198 -27.22 -5.61 -21.94
CA ASN A 198 -27.24 -6.75 -22.86
C ASN A 198 -27.74 -8.06 -22.21
N ASN A 199 -28.58 -7.96 -21.18
CA ASN A 199 -29.30 -9.10 -20.61
C ASN A 199 -30.76 -9.08 -21.05
#